data_5941aa7b4417e5cb7a8e0d09d9c00dbe
#
_entry.id   5941aa7b4417e5cb7a8e0d09d9c00dbe
#
_cell.length_a   1.000
_cell.length_b   1.000
_cell.length_c   1.000
_cell.angle_alpha   90.00
_cell.angle_beta   90.00
_cell.angle_gamma   90.00
#
_symmetry.space_group_name_H-M   'P 1'
#
loop_
_entity.id
_entity.type
_entity.pdbx_description
1 polymer ?
#
loop_
_entity_poly.entity_id
_entity_poly.type
_entity_poly.pdbx_seq_one_letter_code
_entity_poly.pdbx_strand_id
1 'polypeptide(L)'
;MTNAPVQTTVRANGPVSTRALLKTRAVTGVERLSASSPLFRPGQVLDEVRAADGSAVSVSFAFPRQWVLAEGPNLDVRDVKESDSAFLLVAPLPADARGSIEAVPESFFLDVLFAPQGKYGAYGAVDERKITQSRVVSLPLPSGEKQAYRRMAISFFPLTYNQNLVERRALISATAVGGSALIFVTGCLANRYKKVNEVLRDVHESFRATGTVRRKPASTP
;
A
#
# COMPACT_ATOMS: atom_id res chain seq x y z
N MET A 1 31.19 12.11 62.11
CA MET A 1 31.34 11.74 60.71
C MET A 1 29.98 11.35 60.22
N THR A 2 29.32 12.27 59.51
CA THR A 2 27.89 12.18 59.12
C THR A 2 27.84 11.93 57.60
N ASN A 3 27.37 10.74 57.19
CA ASN A 3 27.18 10.40 55.82
C ASN A 3 25.84 10.98 55.32
N ALA A 4 25.88 11.86 54.31
CA ALA A 4 24.70 12.35 53.59
C ALA A 4 24.32 11.37 52.46
N PRO A 5 23.03 11.15 52.20
CA PRO A 5 22.60 10.29 51.12
C PRO A 5 22.66 11.01 49.74
N VAL A 6 23.17 10.29 48.72
CA VAL A 6 23.19 10.71 47.32
C VAL A 6 21.76 10.61 46.75
N GLN A 7 21.21 11.74 46.37
CA GLN A 7 19.94 11.79 45.61
C GLN A 7 20.21 11.52 44.13
N THR A 8 19.72 10.40 43.64
CA THR A 8 19.71 10.06 42.23
C THR A 8 18.51 10.75 41.56
N THR A 9 18.78 11.79 40.80
CA THR A 9 17.76 12.49 39.99
C THR A 9 17.44 11.66 38.76
N VAL A 10 16.24 11.05 38.74
CA VAL A 10 15.68 10.43 37.55
C VAL A 10 15.20 11.56 36.62
N ARG A 11 15.87 11.72 35.48
CA ARG A 11 15.40 12.62 34.43
C ARG A 11 14.14 12.01 33.79
N ALA A 12 13.00 12.68 33.95
CA ALA A 12 11.77 12.41 33.25
C ALA A 12 11.99 12.66 31.74
N ASN A 13 11.80 11.62 30.94
CA ASN A 13 11.73 11.73 29.49
C ASN A 13 10.52 12.61 29.14
N GLY A 14 10.78 13.76 28.56
CA GLY A 14 9.75 14.67 28.08
C GLY A 14 8.89 14.02 26.98
N PRO A 15 7.67 14.51 26.75
CA PRO A 15 6.74 13.92 25.79
C PRO A 15 7.34 13.96 24.39
N VAL A 16 7.42 12.79 23.75
CA VAL A 16 7.79 12.63 22.35
C VAL A 16 6.80 13.46 21.52
N SER A 17 7.31 14.43 20.79
CA SER A 17 6.53 15.38 20.03
C SER A 17 5.61 14.67 19.02
N THR A 18 4.32 14.81 19.21
CA THR A 18 3.24 14.31 18.34
C THR A 18 3.39 14.77 16.87
N ARG A 19 4.19 15.80 16.63
CA ARG A 19 4.46 16.37 15.30
C ARG A 19 5.38 15.50 14.43
N ALA A 20 6.23 14.69 15.04
CA ALA A 20 7.11 13.74 14.31
C ALA A 20 6.34 12.50 13.82
N LEU A 21 5.31 12.07 14.55
CA LEU A 21 4.44 10.95 14.19
C LEU A 21 3.50 11.26 13.00
N LEU A 22 3.13 12.54 12.82
CA LEU A 22 2.26 12.96 11.70
C LEU A 22 3.00 13.01 10.35
N LYS A 23 4.30 13.28 10.33
CA LYS A 23 5.09 13.28 9.09
C LYS A 23 5.37 11.88 8.54
N THR A 24 5.43 10.88 9.41
CA THR A 24 5.69 9.48 9.02
C THR A 24 4.44 8.74 8.54
N ARG A 25 3.25 9.24 8.85
CA ARG A 25 1.97 8.67 8.39
C ARG A 25 1.69 8.88 6.90
N ALA A 26 2.36 9.82 6.26
CA ALA A 26 2.14 10.18 4.85
C ALA A 26 2.63 9.12 3.85
N VAL A 27 3.47 8.16 4.27
CA VAL A 27 4.09 7.17 3.36
C VAL A 27 3.28 5.87 3.25
N THR A 28 2.35 5.60 4.17
CA THR A 28 1.62 4.32 4.23
C THR A 28 0.10 4.45 4.31
N GLY A 29 -0.43 5.65 4.35
CA GLY A 29 -1.86 5.90 4.43
C GLY A 29 -2.45 6.28 3.07
N VAL A 30 -3.47 5.56 2.64
CA VAL A 30 -4.32 5.98 1.52
C VAL A 30 -5.27 7.06 2.07
N GLU A 31 -5.13 8.31 1.61
CA GLU A 31 -6.13 9.33 1.93
C GLU A 31 -7.33 9.14 1.00
N ARG A 32 -8.40 8.58 1.55
CA ARG A 32 -9.67 8.43 0.84
C ARG A 32 -10.38 9.78 0.79
N LEU A 33 -10.84 10.15 -0.39
CA LEU A 33 -11.52 11.44 -0.63
C LEU A 33 -13.03 11.37 -0.40
N SER A 34 -13.59 10.17 -0.41
CA SER A 34 -15.01 9.96 -0.16
C SER A 34 -15.26 9.80 1.34
N ALA A 35 -16.01 10.74 1.93
CA ALA A 35 -16.53 10.61 3.30
C ALA A 35 -17.68 9.59 3.38
N SER A 36 -18.27 9.22 2.25
CA SER A 36 -19.25 8.14 2.12
C SER A 36 -18.52 6.82 1.93
N SER A 37 -19.08 5.74 2.48
CA SER A 37 -18.60 4.38 2.22
C SER A 37 -18.29 4.21 0.73
N PRO A 38 -17.18 3.54 0.36
CA PRO A 38 -16.92 3.24 -1.04
C PRO A 38 -18.16 2.61 -1.65
N LEU A 39 -18.38 2.81 -2.95
CA LEU A 39 -19.43 2.09 -3.67
C LEU A 39 -19.06 0.61 -3.61
N PHE A 40 -19.43 -0.01 -2.50
CA PHE A 40 -19.11 -1.38 -2.18
C PHE A 40 -20.19 -2.26 -2.78
N ARG A 41 -19.85 -2.95 -3.85
CA ARG A 41 -20.57 -4.14 -4.28
C ARG A 41 -19.86 -5.36 -3.71
N PRO A 42 -20.55 -6.39 -3.22
CA PRO A 42 -19.88 -7.60 -2.77
C PRO A 42 -18.89 -8.09 -3.83
N GLY A 43 -17.60 -8.14 -3.46
CA GLY A 43 -16.53 -8.55 -4.37
C GLY A 43 -15.87 -7.44 -5.22
N GLN A 44 -16.20 -6.16 -5.02
CA GLN A 44 -15.55 -5.06 -5.74
C GLN A 44 -15.41 -3.80 -4.88
N VAL A 45 -14.26 -3.15 -4.97
CA VAL A 45 -14.01 -1.79 -4.46
C VAL A 45 -14.01 -0.82 -5.65
N LEU A 46 -14.67 0.32 -5.48
CA LEU A 46 -14.51 1.52 -6.29
C LEU A 46 -14.42 2.69 -5.32
N ASP A 47 -13.29 3.40 -5.30
CA ASP A 47 -13.04 4.51 -4.38
C ASP A 47 -12.15 5.57 -5.03
N GLU A 48 -11.99 6.70 -4.36
CA GLU A 48 -11.08 7.77 -4.75
C GLU A 48 -10.03 8.00 -3.66
N VAL A 49 -8.78 8.10 -4.10
CA VAL A 49 -7.64 8.39 -3.23
C VAL A 49 -6.93 9.66 -3.66
N ARG A 50 -6.22 10.30 -2.75
CA ARG A 50 -5.42 11.50 -3.05
C ARG A 50 -4.03 11.11 -3.52
N ALA A 51 -3.60 11.67 -4.65
CA ALA A 51 -2.22 11.59 -5.14
C ALA A 51 -1.33 12.68 -4.51
N ALA A 52 -0.02 12.58 -4.71
CA ALA A 52 0.97 13.50 -4.14
C ALA A 52 0.81 14.96 -4.62
N ASP A 53 0.33 15.16 -5.84
CA ASP A 53 0.01 16.48 -6.39
C ASP A 53 -1.33 17.05 -5.90
N GLY A 54 -2.02 16.34 -5.01
CA GLY A 54 -3.33 16.69 -4.48
C GLY A 54 -4.51 16.32 -5.38
N SER A 55 -4.27 15.74 -6.55
CA SER A 55 -5.33 15.29 -7.45
C SER A 55 -6.07 14.07 -6.89
N ALA A 56 -7.33 13.91 -7.30
CA ALA A 56 -8.10 12.70 -7.01
C ALA A 56 -7.77 11.62 -8.04
N VAL A 57 -7.62 10.39 -7.57
CA VAL A 57 -7.40 9.21 -8.40
C VAL A 57 -8.48 8.19 -8.08
N SER A 58 -9.26 7.83 -9.10
CA SER A 58 -10.22 6.75 -8.99
C SER A 58 -9.49 5.42 -9.01
N VAL A 59 -9.76 4.55 -8.03
CA VAL A 59 -9.17 3.22 -7.89
C VAL A 59 -10.25 2.16 -7.83
N SER A 60 -10.03 1.04 -8.49
CA SER A 60 -10.95 -0.09 -8.43
C SER A 60 -10.22 -1.42 -8.48
N PHE A 61 -10.78 -2.42 -7.80
CA PHE A 61 -10.34 -3.81 -7.89
C PHE A 61 -11.45 -4.76 -7.45
N ALA A 62 -11.40 -6.00 -7.94
CA ALA A 62 -12.29 -7.07 -7.53
C ALA A 62 -11.60 -7.96 -6.48
N PHE A 63 -12.39 -8.64 -5.64
CA PHE A 63 -11.91 -9.57 -4.63
C PHE A 63 -12.97 -10.64 -4.33
N PRO A 64 -12.60 -11.81 -3.76
CA PRO A 64 -13.55 -12.86 -3.41
C PRO A 64 -14.64 -12.37 -2.45
N ARG A 65 -15.89 -12.77 -2.67
CA ARG A 65 -17.04 -12.32 -1.88
C ARG A 65 -16.94 -12.61 -0.38
N GLN A 66 -16.18 -13.64 -0.01
CA GLN A 66 -15.96 -14.02 1.38
C GLN A 66 -14.90 -13.16 2.07
N TRP A 67 -14.13 -12.36 1.32
CA TRP A 67 -13.22 -11.39 1.92
C TRP A 67 -14.02 -10.17 2.38
N VAL A 68 -13.51 -9.51 3.41
CA VAL A 68 -14.12 -8.32 3.98
C VAL A 68 -13.21 -7.12 3.79
N LEU A 69 -13.81 -5.95 3.57
CA LEU A 69 -13.10 -4.68 3.63
C LEU A 69 -12.86 -4.35 5.11
N ALA A 70 -11.59 -4.13 5.47
CA ALA A 70 -11.24 -3.71 6.81
C ALA A 70 -11.71 -2.27 7.06
N GLU A 71 -12.21 -2.02 8.25
CA GLU A 71 -12.53 -0.66 8.69
C GLU A 71 -11.25 0.19 8.79
N GLY A 72 -11.37 1.48 8.48
CA GLY A 72 -10.27 2.43 8.59
C GLY A 72 -9.96 3.17 7.29
N PRO A 73 -8.91 4.00 7.31
CA PRO A 73 -8.56 4.86 6.18
C PRO A 73 -7.92 4.11 5.01
N ASN A 74 -7.48 2.88 5.21
CA ASN A 74 -6.78 2.10 4.19
C ASN A 74 -7.77 1.26 3.38
N LEU A 75 -7.49 1.10 2.08
CA LEU A 75 -8.17 0.11 1.25
C LEU A 75 -7.47 -1.24 1.46
N ASP A 76 -7.98 -2.02 2.41
CA ASP A 76 -7.45 -3.32 2.82
C ASP A 76 -8.62 -4.33 2.87
N VAL A 77 -8.57 -5.33 2.01
CA VAL A 77 -9.52 -6.44 2.01
C VAL A 77 -8.81 -7.72 2.43
N ARG A 78 -9.48 -8.56 3.22
CA ARG A 78 -8.86 -9.77 3.77
C ARG A 78 -9.85 -10.91 3.94
N ASP A 79 -9.34 -12.12 3.82
CA ASP A 79 -10.01 -13.30 4.32
C ASP A 79 -9.93 -13.32 5.85
N VAL A 80 -11.08 -13.40 6.54
CA VAL A 80 -11.12 -13.38 8.01
C VAL A 80 -10.65 -14.69 8.64
N LYS A 81 -10.64 -15.80 7.87
CA LYS A 81 -10.23 -17.12 8.33
C LYS A 81 -8.77 -17.43 8.04
N GLU A 82 -8.24 -16.78 7.01
CA GLU A 82 -6.90 -17.03 6.49
C GLU A 82 -6.10 -15.72 6.45
N SER A 83 -4.82 -15.79 6.20
CA SER A 83 -3.97 -14.58 6.10
C SER A 83 -3.89 -14.00 4.69
N ASP A 84 -4.82 -14.38 3.82
CA ASP A 84 -4.88 -13.89 2.45
C ASP A 84 -5.48 -12.48 2.46
N SER A 85 -4.88 -11.57 1.70
CA SER A 85 -5.34 -10.17 1.70
C SER A 85 -4.92 -9.42 0.44
N ALA A 86 -5.60 -8.30 0.18
CA ALA A 86 -5.15 -7.31 -0.78
C ALA A 86 -5.30 -5.90 -0.20
N PHE A 87 -4.35 -5.01 -0.50
CA PHE A 87 -4.37 -3.64 -0.01
C PHE A 87 -3.68 -2.68 -0.98
N LEU A 88 -4.03 -1.41 -0.86
CA LEU A 88 -3.44 -0.32 -1.64
C LEU A 88 -2.48 0.50 -0.78
N LEU A 89 -1.32 0.84 -1.36
CA LEU A 89 -0.39 1.85 -0.85
C LEU A 89 -0.30 2.98 -1.87
N VAL A 90 -0.14 4.21 -1.39
CA VAL A 90 0.12 5.39 -2.21
C VAL A 90 1.43 6.01 -1.71
N ALA A 91 2.40 6.15 -2.60
CA ALA A 91 3.70 6.75 -2.28
C ALA A 91 4.07 7.80 -3.34
N PRO A 92 4.74 8.90 -2.98
CA PRO A 92 5.29 9.82 -3.96
C PRO A 92 6.25 9.10 -4.89
N LEU A 93 6.19 9.40 -6.18
CA LEU A 93 7.16 8.86 -7.15
C LEU A 93 8.55 9.42 -6.88
N PRO A 94 9.62 8.64 -7.09
CA PRO A 94 10.96 9.16 -7.12
C PRO A 94 11.11 10.26 -8.19
N ALA A 95 11.86 11.32 -7.89
CA ALA A 95 12.01 12.47 -8.79
C ALA A 95 12.62 12.09 -10.15
N ASP A 96 13.47 11.09 -10.18
CA ASP A 96 14.13 10.54 -11.37
C ASP A 96 13.19 9.69 -12.25
N ALA A 97 12.08 9.22 -11.71
CA ALA A 97 11.09 8.43 -12.47
C ALA A 97 10.31 9.26 -13.51
N ARG A 98 10.37 10.61 -13.45
CA ARG A 98 9.73 11.53 -14.41
C ARG A 98 8.25 11.22 -14.68
N GLY A 99 7.53 10.74 -13.68
CA GLY A 99 6.11 10.38 -13.78
C GLY A 99 5.81 9.02 -14.43
N SER A 100 6.84 8.24 -14.81
CA SER A 100 6.66 6.91 -15.41
C SER A 100 6.89 5.78 -14.39
N ILE A 101 5.96 4.84 -14.32
CA ILE A 101 6.13 3.63 -13.50
C ILE A 101 7.23 2.71 -14.04
N GLU A 102 7.54 2.81 -15.31
CA GLU A 102 8.59 2.03 -15.98
C GLU A 102 9.98 2.43 -15.52
N ALA A 103 10.17 3.71 -15.18
CA ALA A 103 11.45 4.24 -14.71
C ALA A 103 11.68 4.04 -13.21
N VAL A 104 10.65 3.63 -12.45
CA VAL A 104 10.76 3.41 -11.00
C VAL A 104 11.62 2.18 -10.74
N PRO A 105 12.69 2.26 -9.93
CA PRO A 105 13.52 1.09 -9.61
C PRO A 105 12.75 0.09 -8.74
N GLU A 106 13.07 -1.19 -8.88
CA GLU A 106 12.39 -2.26 -8.13
C GLU A 106 12.57 -2.14 -6.61
N SER A 107 13.74 -1.65 -6.17
CA SER A 107 14.03 -1.37 -4.75
C SER A 107 13.01 -0.43 -4.13
N PHE A 108 12.54 0.58 -4.86
CA PHE A 108 11.53 1.51 -4.37
C PHE A 108 10.26 0.81 -3.87
N PHE A 109 9.78 -0.20 -4.61
CA PHE A 109 8.57 -0.93 -4.21
C PHE A 109 8.80 -1.75 -2.95
N LEU A 110 9.99 -2.35 -2.81
CA LEU A 110 10.36 -3.08 -1.60
C LEU A 110 10.50 -2.13 -0.40
N ASP A 111 11.12 -0.96 -0.58
CA ASP A 111 11.31 0.02 0.48
C ASP A 111 9.97 0.58 0.99
N VAL A 112 9.02 0.85 0.07
CA VAL A 112 7.66 1.28 0.44
C VAL A 112 6.90 0.16 1.15
N LEU A 113 6.96 -1.07 0.64
CA LEU A 113 6.20 -2.20 1.16
C LEU A 113 6.69 -2.65 2.54
N PHE A 114 8.01 -2.60 2.77
CA PHE A 114 8.67 -3.05 3.99
C PHE A 114 9.08 -1.90 4.91
N ALA A 115 8.59 -0.69 4.66
CA ALA A 115 8.78 0.43 5.56
C ALA A 115 8.30 0.08 6.99
N PRO A 116 8.95 0.57 8.05
CA PRO A 116 8.56 0.29 9.45
C PRO A 116 7.10 0.66 9.76
N GLN A 117 6.51 1.59 9.01
CA GLN A 117 5.11 1.99 9.13
C GLN A 117 4.19 1.15 8.24
N GLY A 118 4.76 0.33 7.37
CA GLY A 118 4.04 -0.52 6.42
C GLY A 118 3.49 -1.78 7.06
N LYS A 119 2.58 -2.42 6.34
CA LYS A 119 1.88 -3.63 6.80
C LYS A 119 2.84 -4.79 7.16
N TYR A 120 3.95 -4.92 6.46
CA TYR A 120 4.90 -6.01 6.65
C TYR A 120 6.15 -5.62 7.45
N GLY A 121 6.47 -4.33 7.56
CA GLY A 121 7.64 -3.85 8.32
C GLY A 121 7.32 -3.47 9.77
N ALA A 122 6.07 -3.51 10.18
CA ALA A 122 5.62 -2.99 11.48
C ALA A 122 6.20 -3.70 12.70
N TYR A 123 6.61 -4.95 12.57
CA TYR A 123 7.14 -5.76 13.69
C TYR A 123 8.66 -5.96 13.64
N GLY A 124 9.35 -5.36 12.68
CA GLY A 124 10.79 -5.41 12.55
C GLY A 124 11.27 -5.60 11.12
N ALA A 125 12.54 -5.97 10.98
CA ALA A 125 13.15 -6.21 9.68
C ALA A 125 12.45 -7.35 8.94
N VAL A 126 12.39 -7.21 7.61
CA VAL A 126 11.85 -8.25 6.72
C VAL A 126 13.04 -8.91 6.02
N ASP A 127 13.19 -10.21 6.23
CA ASP A 127 14.28 -10.99 5.69
C ASP A 127 13.96 -11.56 4.30
N GLU A 128 15.01 -11.97 3.57
CA GLU A 128 14.96 -12.67 2.29
C GLU A 128 14.00 -12.05 1.27
N ARG A 129 14.03 -10.73 1.14
CA ARG A 129 13.22 -9.98 0.18
C ARG A 129 13.65 -10.27 -1.25
N LYS A 130 12.89 -11.11 -1.96
CA LYS A 130 13.24 -11.56 -3.31
C LYS A 130 12.14 -11.21 -4.30
N ILE A 131 12.49 -10.49 -5.36
CA ILE A 131 11.64 -10.33 -6.54
C ILE A 131 11.87 -11.56 -7.42
N THR A 132 10.80 -12.30 -7.69
CA THR A 132 10.84 -13.51 -8.52
C THR A 132 10.43 -13.26 -9.96
N GLN A 133 9.60 -12.23 -10.17
CA GLN A 133 9.17 -11.78 -11.49
C GLN A 133 8.94 -10.27 -11.46
N SER A 134 9.26 -9.60 -12.59
CA SER A 134 8.94 -8.20 -12.80
C SER A 134 8.72 -7.95 -14.29
N ARG A 135 7.61 -7.29 -14.64
CA ARG A 135 7.30 -6.90 -16.02
C ARG A 135 6.43 -5.66 -16.05
N VAL A 136 6.50 -4.92 -17.14
CA VAL A 136 5.57 -3.83 -17.43
C VAL A 136 4.53 -4.31 -18.43
N VAL A 137 3.27 -3.96 -18.19
CA VAL A 137 2.15 -4.21 -19.09
C VAL A 137 1.39 -2.90 -19.32
N SER A 138 0.90 -2.69 -20.54
CA SER A 138 0.06 -1.54 -20.88
C SER A 138 -1.39 -1.97 -20.96
N LEU A 139 -2.26 -1.34 -20.16
CA LEU A 139 -3.68 -1.63 -20.12
C LEU A 139 -4.46 -0.45 -20.72
N PRO A 140 -5.54 -0.73 -21.48
CA PRO A 140 -6.40 0.33 -22.02
C PRO A 140 -7.17 1.02 -20.88
N LEU A 141 -7.28 2.33 -20.96
CA LEU A 141 -8.18 3.15 -20.17
C LEU A 141 -9.53 3.32 -20.86
N PRO A 142 -10.59 3.69 -20.11
CA PRO A 142 -11.88 4.04 -20.72
C PRO A 142 -11.79 5.19 -21.73
N SER A 143 -10.78 6.05 -21.63
CA SER A 143 -10.50 7.12 -22.62
C SER A 143 -9.95 6.62 -23.96
N GLY A 144 -9.56 5.34 -24.07
CA GLY A 144 -8.84 4.77 -25.22
C GLY A 144 -7.32 4.88 -25.12
N GLU A 145 -6.79 5.66 -24.20
CA GLU A 145 -5.36 5.72 -23.91
C GLU A 145 -4.87 4.45 -23.24
N LYS A 146 -3.56 4.24 -23.23
CA LYS A 146 -2.93 3.11 -22.52
C LYS A 146 -2.20 3.62 -21.29
N GLN A 147 -2.33 2.90 -20.18
CA GLN A 147 -1.62 3.17 -18.93
C GLN A 147 -0.69 2.01 -18.61
N ALA A 148 0.55 2.34 -18.25
CA ALA A 148 1.56 1.36 -17.86
C ALA A 148 1.34 0.88 -16.42
N TYR A 149 1.45 -0.43 -16.21
CA TYR A 149 1.44 -1.08 -14.92
C TYR A 149 2.68 -1.95 -14.79
N ARG A 150 3.45 -1.76 -13.70
CA ARG A 150 4.50 -2.70 -13.32
C ARG A 150 3.88 -3.80 -12.48
N ARG A 151 4.05 -5.04 -12.92
CA ARG A 151 3.58 -6.24 -12.22
C ARG A 151 4.77 -7.03 -11.71
N MET A 152 4.78 -7.34 -10.42
CA MET A 152 5.86 -8.08 -9.78
C MET A 152 5.31 -9.22 -8.93
N ALA A 153 6.11 -10.29 -8.78
CA ALA A 153 5.91 -11.34 -7.81
C ALA A 153 7.08 -11.35 -6.84
N ILE A 154 6.80 -11.41 -5.55
CA ILE A 154 7.81 -11.35 -4.49
C ILE A 154 7.62 -12.45 -3.47
N SER A 155 8.72 -12.89 -2.85
CA SER A 155 8.73 -13.71 -1.64
C SER A 155 9.58 -13.02 -0.56
N PHE A 156 9.19 -13.17 0.71
CA PHE A 156 9.82 -12.49 1.83
C PHE A 156 9.41 -13.12 3.16
N PHE A 157 10.18 -12.85 4.22
CA PHE A 157 9.95 -13.35 5.57
C PHE A 157 9.76 -12.17 6.54
N PRO A 158 8.53 -11.69 6.77
CA PRO A 158 8.26 -10.69 7.79
C PRO A 158 8.20 -11.33 9.16
N LEU A 159 8.55 -10.55 10.19
CA LEU A 159 8.23 -10.89 11.57
C LEU A 159 6.72 -10.78 11.80
N THR A 160 6.17 -11.72 12.53
CA THR A 160 4.80 -11.66 13.04
C THR A 160 4.77 -10.94 14.40
N TYR A 161 3.57 -10.65 14.91
CA TYR A 161 3.39 -10.14 16.27
C TYR A 161 4.10 -11.00 17.33
N ASN A 162 4.12 -12.32 17.15
CA ASN A 162 4.79 -13.26 18.07
C ASN A 162 6.29 -13.43 17.78
N GLN A 163 6.91 -12.52 17.04
CA GLN A 163 8.33 -12.53 16.67
C GLN A 163 8.78 -13.77 15.89
N ASN A 164 7.86 -14.44 15.20
CA ASN A 164 8.18 -15.55 14.31
C ASN A 164 8.34 -15.07 12.87
N LEU A 165 9.36 -15.59 12.19
CA LEU A 165 9.51 -15.41 10.75
C LEU A 165 8.54 -16.35 10.01
N VAL A 166 7.79 -15.80 9.08
CA VAL A 166 6.79 -16.55 8.30
C VAL A 166 6.93 -16.23 6.83
N GLU A 167 7.23 -17.22 6.00
CA GLU A 167 7.33 -17.00 4.56
C GLU A 167 5.98 -16.55 3.96
N ARG A 168 6.04 -15.46 3.21
CA ARG A 168 4.89 -14.93 2.45
C ARG A 168 5.24 -14.78 0.98
N ARG A 169 4.20 -14.86 0.17
CA ARG A 169 4.25 -14.53 -1.26
C ARG A 169 3.24 -13.45 -1.57
N ALA A 170 3.64 -12.50 -2.40
CA ALA A 170 2.76 -11.43 -2.83
C ALA A 170 2.94 -11.11 -4.31
N LEU A 171 1.86 -10.60 -4.92
CA LEU A 171 1.82 -10.02 -6.24
C LEU A 171 1.59 -8.52 -6.09
N ILE A 172 2.34 -7.71 -6.83
CA ILE A 172 2.26 -6.26 -6.82
C ILE A 172 1.85 -5.77 -8.20
N SER A 173 0.83 -4.93 -8.27
CA SER A 173 0.44 -4.18 -9.47
C SER A 173 0.57 -2.70 -9.16
N ALA A 174 1.48 -2.00 -9.82
CA ALA A 174 1.73 -0.58 -9.54
C ALA A 174 1.61 0.26 -10.81
N THR A 175 1.08 1.47 -10.66
CA THR A 175 0.97 2.45 -11.74
C THR A 175 1.27 3.85 -11.23
N ALA A 176 1.62 4.76 -12.14
CA ALA A 176 1.92 6.16 -11.83
C ALA A 176 0.75 7.06 -12.22
N VAL A 177 0.24 7.84 -11.24
CA VAL A 177 -0.82 8.82 -11.46
C VAL A 177 -0.62 10.00 -10.50
N GLY A 178 -0.73 11.24 -10.97
CA GLY A 178 -0.69 12.43 -10.12
C GLY A 178 0.59 12.56 -9.28
N GLY A 179 1.75 12.22 -9.82
CA GLY A 179 3.02 12.24 -9.10
C GLY A 179 3.18 11.16 -8.03
N SER A 180 2.24 10.19 -7.97
CA SER A 180 2.26 9.07 -7.04
C SER A 180 2.42 7.73 -7.74
N ALA A 181 3.09 6.80 -7.07
CA ALA A 181 2.96 5.36 -7.33
C ALA A 181 1.77 4.83 -6.51
N LEU A 182 0.77 4.29 -7.19
CA LEU A 182 -0.31 3.52 -6.58
C LEU A 182 0.09 2.06 -6.66
N ILE A 183 0.31 1.45 -5.50
CA ILE A 183 0.90 0.12 -5.36
C ILE A 183 -0.14 -0.80 -4.73
N PHE A 184 -0.76 -1.62 -5.55
CA PHE A 184 -1.73 -2.61 -5.10
C PHE A 184 -1.04 -3.95 -4.86
N VAL A 185 -1.22 -4.49 -3.68
CA VAL A 185 -0.54 -5.70 -3.20
C VAL A 185 -1.55 -6.76 -2.83
N THR A 186 -1.42 -7.96 -3.38
CA THR A 186 -2.16 -9.15 -2.95
C THR A 186 -1.19 -10.16 -2.39
N GLY A 187 -1.55 -10.88 -1.31
CA GLY A 187 -0.61 -11.81 -0.72
C GLY A 187 -1.24 -12.83 0.21
N CYS A 188 -0.48 -13.90 0.43
CA CYS A 188 -0.83 -15.02 1.31
C CYS A 188 0.41 -15.58 2.01
N LEU A 189 0.22 -16.55 2.90
CA LEU A 189 1.29 -17.41 3.40
C LEU A 189 1.83 -18.30 2.26
N ALA A 190 3.15 -18.55 2.24
CA ALA A 190 3.78 -19.31 1.17
C ALA A 190 3.24 -20.74 1.02
N ASN A 191 2.91 -21.40 2.15
CA ASN A 191 2.34 -22.76 2.15
C ASN A 191 0.93 -22.82 1.51
N ARG A 192 0.21 -21.68 1.47
CA ARG A 192 -1.11 -21.57 0.85
C ARG A 192 -1.05 -21.19 -0.63
N TYR A 193 0.08 -20.65 -1.08
CA TYR A 193 0.19 -20.03 -2.40
C TYR A 193 -0.25 -20.96 -3.53
N LYS A 194 0.10 -22.27 -3.47
CA LYS A 194 -0.34 -23.24 -4.50
C LYS A 194 -1.86 -23.34 -4.60
N LYS A 195 -2.58 -23.18 -3.47
CA LYS A 195 -4.04 -23.30 -3.40
C LYS A 195 -4.76 -22.04 -3.88
N VAL A 196 -4.17 -20.86 -3.65
CA VAL A 196 -4.85 -19.56 -3.83
C VAL A 196 -4.25 -18.69 -4.92
N ASN A 197 -3.21 -19.15 -5.63
CA ASN A 197 -2.48 -18.33 -6.61
C ASN A 197 -3.37 -17.78 -7.73
N GLU A 198 -4.36 -18.54 -8.21
CA GLU A 198 -5.30 -18.09 -9.25
C GLU A 198 -6.17 -16.96 -8.72
N VAL A 199 -6.73 -17.13 -7.54
CA VAL A 199 -7.52 -16.10 -6.86
C VAL A 199 -6.71 -14.82 -6.66
N LEU A 200 -5.47 -14.93 -6.15
CA LEU A 200 -4.59 -13.78 -5.96
C LEU A 200 -4.25 -13.10 -7.29
N ARG A 201 -4.07 -13.88 -8.36
CA ARG A 201 -3.82 -13.35 -9.70
C ARG A 201 -5.04 -12.59 -10.22
N ASP A 202 -6.24 -13.12 -10.09
CA ASP A 202 -7.47 -12.46 -10.54
C ASP A 202 -7.66 -11.14 -9.79
N VAL A 203 -7.48 -11.12 -8.47
CA VAL A 203 -7.52 -9.90 -7.65
C VAL A 203 -6.46 -8.90 -8.12
N HIS A 204 -5.21 -9.33 -8.25
CA HIS A 204 -4.09 -8.50 -8.69
C HIS A 204 -4.31 -7.92 -10.10
N GLU A 205 -4.85 -8.71 -11.03
CA GLU A 205 -5.07 -8.29 -12.42
C GLU A 205 -6.29 -7.39 -12.59
N SER A 206 -7.21 -7.40 -11.63
CA SER A 206 -8.40 -6.53 -11.63
C SER A 206 -8.11 -5.08 -11.26
N PHE A 207 -6.96 -4.79 -10.65
CA PHE A 207 -6.63 -3.44 -10.18
C PHE A 207 -6.54 -2.43 -11.32
N ARG A 208 -7.26 -1.30 -11.14
CA ARG A 208 -7.22 -0.14 -12.03
C ARG A 208 -7.12 1.13 -11.20
N ALA A 209 -6.37 2.12 -11.72
CA ALA A 209 -6.26 3.44 -11.14
C ALA A 209 -6.22 4.47 -12.28
N THR A 210 -7.08 5.48 -12.22
CA THR A 210 -7.18 6.51 -13.25
C THR A 210 -7.28 7.88 -12.62
N GLY A 211 -6.52 8.85 -13.13
CA GLY A 211 -6.66 10.24 -12.72
C GLY A 211 -8.06 10.75 -13.06
N THR A 212 -8.74 11.35 -12.08
CA THR A 212 -9.98 12.06 -12.35
C THR A 212 -9.64 13.42 -12.93
N VAL A 213 -10.04 13.63 -14.19
CA VAL A 213 -9.96 14.97 -14.80
C VAL A 213 -10.93 15.88 -14.05
N ARG A 214 -10.43 16.78 -13.19
CA ARG A 214 -11.25 17.86 -12.67
C ARG A 214 -11.77 18.66 -13.85
N ARG A 215 -13.04 18.53 -14.20
CA ARG A 215 -13.69 19.53 -15.03
C ARG A 215 -13.54 20.85 -14.30
N LYS A 216 -12.72 21.75 -14.85
CA LYS A 216 -12.67 23.14 -14.43
C LYS A 216 -14.12 23.64 -14.41
N PRO A 217 -14.63 24.19 -13.29
CA PRO A 217 -15.96 24.76 -13.31
C PRO A 217 -16.01 25.76 -14.47
N ALA A 218 -17.04 25.66 -15.33
CA ALA A 218 -17.23 26.59 -16.40
C ALA A 218 -17.26 27.97 -15.75
N SER A 219 -16.31 28.85 -16.13
CA SER A 219 -16.35 30.25 -15.73
C SER A 219 -17.66 30.80 -16.28
N THR A 220 -18.61 31.05 -15.40
CA THR A 220 -19.85 31.75 -15.72
C THR A 220 -19.45 33.15 -16.24
N PRO A 221 -19.98 33.59 -17.39
CA PRO A 221 -19.68 34.87 -17.99
C PRO A 221 -20.19 36.04 -17.13
#